data_62ab191a47acb64487c5fe132d4f1609
#
_entry.id   62ab191a47acb64487c5fe132d4f1609
#
_cell.length_a   1.000
_cell.length_b   1.000
_cell.length_c   1.000
_cell.angle_alpha   90.00
_cell.angle_beta   90.00
_cell.angle_gamma   90.00
#
_symmetry.space_group_name_H-M   'P 1'
#
loop_
_entity.id
_entity.type
_entity.pdbx_description
1 polymer ?
#
loop_
_entity_poly.entity_id
_entity_poly.type
_entity_poly.pdbx_seq_one_letter_code
_entity_poly.pdbx_strand_id
1 'polypeptide(L)'
;MTLAPGSTAPAFDLPALGGDRARIVLADLTAAGPALLAFFKTSCPVCVLSFPVWGELARRYGQAVAVVALAQDPLAKARPWLDAAGFEAPVLDDSDGYATSRAYGIETVPALVLVGADGRIADASEGWDRKRANVWDQA
;
A
#
# COMPACT_ATOMS: atom_id res chain seq x y z
N MET A 1 8.94 10.93 8.92
CA MET A 1 8.42 11.71 7.78
C MET A 1 8.53 10.89 6.51
N THR A 2 7.44 10.75 5.77
CA THR A 2 7.42 10.02 4.51
C THR A 2 8.33 10.70 3.48
N LEU A 3 8.97 9.90 2.63
CA LEU A 3 9.82 10.43 1.57
C LEU A 3 9.05 11.36 0.64
N ALA A 4 9.73 12.40 0.16
CA ALA A 4 9.10 13.43 -0.66
C ALA A 4 8.84 12.94 -2.09
N PRO A 5 7.82 13.50 -2.78
CA PRO A 5 7.66 13.28 -4.22
C PRO A 5 8.93 13.60 -5.00
N GLY A 6 9.23 12.79 -6.00
CA GLY A 6 10.45 12.89 -6.78
C GLY A 6 11.60 12.03 -6.27
N SER A 7 11.53 11.56 -5.02
CA SER A 7 12.53 10.64 -4.47
C SER A 7 12.41 9.28 -5.13
N THR A 8 13.54 8.57 -5.25
CA THR A 8 13.51 7.18 -5.68
C THR A 8 12.80 6.34 -4.62
N ALA A 9 11.80 5.56 -5.03
CA ALA A 9 11.08 4.67 -4.12
C ALA A 9 12.00 3.52 -3.70
N PRO A 10 12.19 3.28 -2.39
CA PRO A 10 12.99 2.15 -1.93
C PRO A 10 12.47 0.82 -2.45
N ALA A 11 13.35 -0.03 -2.93
CA ALA A 11 13.00 -1.37 -3.39
C ALA A 11 12.60 -2.24 -2.20
N PHE A 12 11.71 -3.20 -2.45
CA PHE A 12 11.36 -4.21 -1.46
C PHE A 12 11.08 -5.55 -2.13
N ASP A 13 11.18 -6.60 -1.34
CA ASP A 13 10.84 -7.97 -1.70
C ASP A 13 10.22 -8.59 -0.46
N LEU A 14 8.90 -8.74 -0.46
CA LEU A 14 8.15 -9.11 0.73
C LEU A 14 7.25 -10.31 0.48
N PRO A 15 7.03 -11.16 1.51
CA PRO A 15 6.01 -12.21 1.43
C PRO A 15 4.64 -11.60 1.17
N ALA A 16 3.80 -12.30 0.40
CA ALA A 16 2.49 -11.79 0.00
C ALA A 16 1.41 -12.85 0.10
N LEU A 17 0.19 -12.43 0.42
CA LEU A 17 -1.03 -13.22 0.31
C LEU A 17 -2.03 -12.48 -0.59
N GLY A 18 -2.73 -13.25 -1.41
CA GLY A 18 -3.59 -12.71 -2.44
C GLY A 18 -2.80 -12.49 -3.73
N GLY A 19 -3.40 -12.70 -4.87
CA GLY A 19 -2.72 -12.68 -6.14
C GLY A 19 -1.99 -13.98 -6.44
N ASP A 20 -1.14 -13.98 -7.45
CA ASP A 20 -0.52 -15.19 -8.01
C ASP A 20 0.83 -15.54 -7.40
N ARG A 21 1.41 -14.65 -6.61
CA ARG A 21 2.79 -14.79 -6.15
C ARG A 21 2.88 -14.86 -4.64
N ALA A 22 3.78 -15.72 -4.15
CA ALA A 22 4.08 -15.82 -2.72
C ALA A 22 4.94 -14.65 -2.23
N ARG A 23 5.66 -13.98 -3.12
CA ARG A 23 6.46 -12.80 -2.82
C ARG A 23 6.24 -11.75 -3.90
N ILE A 24 6.32 -10.48 -3.52
CA ILE A 24 6.16 -9.36 -4.44
C ILE A 24 7.34 -8.41 -4.28
N VAL A 25 7.93 -8.02 -5.40
CA VAL A 25 8.97 -7.00 -5.45
C VAL A 25 8.43 -5.73 -6.11
N LEU A 26 8.92 -4.57 -5.68
CA LEU A 26 8.44 -3.29 -6.19
C LEU A 26 8.58 -3.18 -7.71
N ALA A 27 9.70 -3.63 -8.27
CA ALA A 27 9.94 -3.54 -9.70
C ALA A 27 8.87 -4.25 -10.53
N ASP A 28 8.34 -5.36 -10.03
CA ASP A 28 7.25 -6.08 -10.71
C ASP A 28 5.95 -5.28 -10.70
N LEU A 29 5.69 -4.56 -9.60
CA LEU A 29 4.47 -3.73 -9.50
C LEU A 29 4.51 -2.55 -10.46
N THR A 30 5.67 -1.94 -10.66
CA THR A 30 5.80 -0.74 -11.50
C THR A 30 6.12 -1.08 -12.97
N ALA A 31 6.28 -2.35 -13.31
CA ALA A 31 6.65 -2.76 -14.67
C ALA A 31 5.63 -2.35 -15.73
N ALA A 32 4.34 -2.31 -15.37
CA ALA A 32 3.26 -1.98 -16.31
C ALA A 32 2.61 -0.62 -16.04
N GLY A 33 3.01 0.09 -14.99
CA GLY A 33 2.42 1.38 -14.64
C GLY A 33 2.70 1.75 -13.19
N PRO A 34 2.00 2.75 -12.65
CA PRO A 34 2.20 3.16 -11.26
C PRO A 34 1.68 2.12 -10.26
N ALA A 35 2.17 2.20 -9.03
CA ALA A 35 1.75 1.33 -7.92
C ALA A 35 1.31 2.19 -6.74
N LEU A 36 0.20 1.82 -6.11
CA LEU A 36 -0.29 2.45 -4.89
C LEU A 36 -0.01 1.51 -3.72
N LEU A 37 0.78 1.99 -2.76
CA LEU A 37 1.19 1.24 -1.59
C LEU A 37 0.43 1.77 -0.38
N ALA A 38 -0.36 0.91 0.29
CA ALA A 38 -1.14 1.27 1.46
C ALA A 38 -0.53 0.61 2.70
N PHE A 39 0.12 1.39 3.55
CA PHE A 39 0.76 0.92 4.78
C PHE A 39 -0.23 0.99 5.94
N PHE A 40 -0.30 -0.09 6.73
CA PHE A 40 -1.30 -0.17 7.81
C PHE A 40 -0.88 -1.14 8.92
N LYS A 41 -1.65 -1.12 10.02
CA LYS A 41 -1.67 -2.20 11.01
C LYS A 41 -3.12 -2.45 11.47
N THR A 42 -3.40 -3.68 11.89
CA THR A 42 -4.76 -4.08 12.27
C THR A 42 -5.20 -3.47 13.59
N SER A 43 -4.25 -3.07 14.45
CA SER A 43 -4.55 -2.42 15.73
C SER A 43 -4.92 -0.93 15.57
N CYS A 44 -4.84 -0.38 14.37
CA CYS A 44 -5.12 1.02 14.10
C CYS A 44 -6.58 1.19 13.63
N PRO A 45 -7.48 1.82 14.44
CA PRO A 45 -8.88 1.98 14.02
C PRO A 45 -9.04 2.78 12.73
N VAL A 46 -8.20 3.78 12.51
CA VAL A 46 -8.26 4.61 11.29
C VAL A 46 -7.84 3.77 10.07
N CYS A 47 -6.89 2.85 10.23
CA CYS A 47 -6.54 1.90 9.17
C CYS A 47 -7.74 1.04 8.79
N VAL A 48 -8.43 0.49 9.80
CA VAL A 48 -9.61 -0.36 9.58
C VAL A 48 -10.70 0.39 8.81
N LEU A 49 -10.92 1.66 9.15
CA LEU A 49 -11.87 2.51 8.43
C LEU A 49 -11.45 2.77 6.98
N SER A 50 -10.17 2.69 6.68
CA SER A 50 -9.63 2.94 5.34
C SER A 50 -9.74 1.74 4.40
N PHE A 51 -9.83 0.51 4.93
CA PHE A 51 -9.81 -0.70 4.12
C PHE A 51 -10.87 -0.73 3.01
N PRO A 52 -12.14 -0.36 3.26
CA PRO A 52 -13.13 -0.34 2.18
C PRO A 52 -12.79 0.64 1.06
N VAL A 53 -12.19 1.78 1.40
CA VAL A 53 -11.77 2.77 0.40
C VAL A 53 -10.66 2.20 -0.47
N TRP A 54 -9.67 1.53 0.13
CA TRP A 54 -8.59 0.89 -0.61
C TRP A 54 -9.10 -0.23 -1.51
N GLY A 55 -10.07 -1.01 -1.03
CA GLY A 55 -10.72 -2.04 -1.83
C GLY A 55 -11.42 -1.45 -3.05
N GLU A 56 -12.10 -0.32 -2.87
CA GLU A 56 -12.75 0.38 -3.98
C GLU A 56 -11.74 0.91 -4.99
N LEU A 57 -10.63 1.49 -4.53
CA LEU A 57 -9.57 1.95 -5.41
C LEU A 57 -8.98 0.79 -6.23
N ALA A 58 -8.77 -0.36 -5.59
CA ALA A 58 -8.25 -1.55 -6.27
C ALA A 58 -9.23 -2.05 -7.34
N ARG A 59 -10.54 -2.05 -7.06
CA ARG A 59 -11.55 -2.47 -8.04
C ARG A 59 -11.64 -1.52 -9.22
N ARG A 60 -11.57 -0.21 -8.97
CA ARG A 60 -11.76 0.80 -10.01
C ARG A 60 -10.53 0.99 -10.88
N TYR A 61 -9.35 0.91 -10.30
CA TYR A 61 -8.09 1.27 -10.97
C TYR A 61 -7.06 0.15 -11.04
N GLY A 62 -7.38 -1.04 -10.57
CA GLY A 62 -6.43 -2.14 -10.44
C GLY A 62 -5.80 -2.62 -11.75
N GLN A 63 -6.38 -2.26 -12.91
CA GLN A 63 -5.77 -2.57 -14.21
C GLN A 63 -4.78 -1.50 -14.65
N ALA A 64 -4.95 -0.27 -14.21
CA ALA A 64 -4.06 0.85 -14.55
C ALA A 64 -3.02 1.11 -13.47
N VAL A 65 -3.36 0.83 -12.20
CA VAL A 65 -2.50 1.06 -11.03
C VAL A 65 -2.47 -0.23 -10.22
N ALA A 66 -1.28 -0.74 -9.93
CA ALA A 66 -1.14 -1.89 -9.05
C ALA A 66 -1.39 -1.43 -7.61
N VAL A 67 -2.44 -1.94 -6.96
CA VAL A 67 -2.79 -1.58 -5.59
C VAL A 67 -2.41 -2.73 -4.67
N VAL A 68 -1.56 -2.47 -3.67
CA VAL A 68 -1.18 -3.47 -2.67
C VAL A 68 -1.20 -2.84 -1.29
N ALA A 69 -1.47 -3.65 -0.27
CA ALA A 69 -1.41 -3.24 1.12
C ALA A 69 -0.14 -3.83 1.76
N LEU A 70 0.56 -3.01 2.57
CA LEU A 70 1.74 -3.45 3.31
C LEU A 70 1.40 -3.46 4.79
N ALA A 71 1.38 -4.66 5.37
CA ALA A 71 0.96 -4.88 6.75
C ALA A 71 2.15 -4.84 7.70
N GLN A 72 2.02 -4.07 8.77
CA GLN A 72 2.98 -4.13 9.89
C GLN A 72 2.65 -5.27 10.86
N ASP A 73 1.71 -6.15 10.47
CA ASP A 73 1.34 -7.37 11.18
C ASP A 73 1.67 -8.58 10.31
N PRO A 74 1.84 -9.78 10.91
CA PRO A 74 1.95 -11.02 10.12
C PRO A 74 0.73 -11.21 9.23
N LEU A 75 0.93 -11.80 8.06
CA LEU A 75 -0.13 -11.97 7.05
C LEU A 75 -1.34 -12.74 7.60
N ALA A 76 -1.11 -13.76 8.41
CA ALA A 76 -2.21 -14.53 9.01
C ALA A 76 -3.13 -13.67 9.87
N LYS A 77 -2.60 -12.61 10.48
CA LYS A 77 -3.39 -11.65 11.26
C LYS A 77 -4.06 -10.61 10.38
N ALA A 78 -3.35 -10.12 9.37
CA ALA A 78 -3.81 -9.00 8.55
C ALA A 78 -4.86 -9.40 7.51
N ARG A 79 -4.69 -10.55 6.84
CA ARG A 79 -5.53 -10.94 5.70
C ARG A 79 -7.03 -11.00 6.06
N PRO A 80 -7.43 -11.61 7.20
CA PRO A 80 -8.86 -11.68 7.54
C PRO A 80 -9.53 -10.30 7.66
N TRP A 81 -8.82 -9.30 8.19
CA TRP A 81 -9.35 -7.94 8.30
C TRP A 81 -9.64 -7.32 6.95
N LEU A 82 -8.72 -7.50 6.01
CA LEU A 82 -8.88 -6.96 4.65
C LEU A 82 -9.94 -7.71 3.87
N ASP A 83 -10.01 -9.02 4.01
CA ASP A 83 -11.05 -9.83 3.37
C ASP A 83 -12.43 -9.39 3.84
N ALA A 84 -12.60 -9.19 5.15
CA ALA A 84 -13.86 -8.74 5.72
C ALA A 84 -14.29 -7.36 5.20
N ALA A 85 -13.33 -6.52 4.82
CA ALA A 85 -13.59 -5.18 4.29
C ALA A 85 -13.69 -5.14 2.75
N GLY A 86 -13.57 -6.30 2.08
CA GLY A 86 -13.67 -6.38 0.63
C GLY A 86 -12.42 -6.00 -0.14
N PHE A 87 -11.26 -5.96 0.53
CA PHE A 87 -9.99 -5.70 -0.14
C PHE A 87 -9.43 -7.01 -0.68
N GLU A 88 -9.47 -7.17 -1.99
CA GLU A 88 -9.07 -8.42 -2.66
C GLU A 88 -7.65 -8.38 -3.22
N ALA A 89 -7.02 -7.22 -3.27
CA ALA A 89 -5.66 -7.06 -3.78
C ALA A 89 -4.64 -7.72 -2.83
N PRO A 90 -3.39 -7.92 -3.29
CA PRO A 90 -2.36 -8.56 -2.46
C PRO A 90 -2.04 -7.77 -1.19
N VAL A 91 -1.73 -8.49 -0.12
CA VAL A 91 -1.25 -7.93 1.15
C VAL A 91 0.17 -8.44 1.37
N LEU A 92 1.11 -7.53 1.62
CA LEU A 92 2.52 -7.83 1.82
C LEU A 92 2.87 -7.74 3.31
N ASP A 93 3.78 -8.61 3.76
CA ASP A 93 4.20 -8.69 5.16
C ASP A 93 5.43 -7.82 5.40
N ASP A 94 5.27 -6.74 6.14
CA ASP A 94 6.36 -5.87 6.59
C ASP A 94 6.56 -5.97 8.11
N SER A 95 6.13 -7.07 8.73
CA SER A 95 6.20 -7.23 10.18
C SER A 95 7.60 -7.51 10.71
N ASP A 96 8.53 -7.93 9.86
CA ASP A 96 9.91 -8.18 10.26
C ASP A 96 10.69 -6.87 10.35
N GLY A 97 10.67 -6.27 11.53
CA GLY A 97 11.38 -5.03 11.81
C GLY A 97 10.83 -3.80 11.07
N TYR A 98 9.72 -3.92 10.39
CA TYR A 98 9.10 -2.81 9.61
C TYR A 98 10.10 -2.18 8.63
N ALA A 99 10.93 -3.01 7.99
CA ALA A 99 12.04 -2.53 7.17
C ALA A 99 11.58 -1.63 6.02
N THR A 100 10.50 -2.03 5.32
CA THR A 100 9.96 -1.25 4.20
C THR A 100 9.31 0.04 4.69
N SER A 101 8.49 -0.04 5.74
CA SER A 101 7.88 1.16 6.34
C SER A 101 8.95 2.17 6.74
N ARG A 102 10.03 1.70 7.36
CA ARG A 102 11.15 2.59 7.78
C ARG A 102 11.89 3.16 6.59
N ALA A 103 12.12 2.36 5.54
CA ALA A 103 12.79 2.83 4.34
C ALA A 103 12.01 3.94 3.64
N TYR A 104 10.68 3.86 3.68
CA TYR A 104 9.80 4.89 3.11
C TYR A 104 9.56 6.06 4.06
N GLY A 105 10.11 6.03 5.27
CA GLY A 105 9.94 7.09 6.24
C GLY A 105 8.54 7.16 6.85
N ILE A 106 7.83 6.04 6.88
CA ILE A 106 6.46 5.98 7.42
C ILE A 106 6.52 6.02 8.94
N GLU A 107 5.95 7.05 9.54
CA GLU A 107 5.87 7.24 10.99
C GLU A 107 4.45 7.01 11.50
N THR A 108 3.46 7.25 10.67
CA THR A 108 2.04 7.17 11.03
C THR A 108 1.32 6.32 10.00
N VAL A 109 0.50 5.38 10.45
CA VAL A 109 -0.40 4.61 9.59
C VAL A 109 -1.85 5.04 9.85
N PRO A 110 -2.74 4.98 8.87
CA PRO A 110 -2.50 4.53 7.50
C PRO A 110 -1.65 5.52 6.71
N ALA A 111 -0.87 5.01 5.78
CA ALA A 111 -0.09 5.85 4.88
C ALA A 111 -0.26 5.33 3.45
N LEU A 112 -0.40 6.24 2.50
CA LEU A 112 -0.53 5.89 1.09
C LEU A 112 0.63 6.50 0.34
N VAL A 113 1.30 5.71 -0.48
CA VAL A 113 2.41 6.16 -1.33
C VAL A 113 2.12 5.72 -2.76
N LEU A 114 2.08 6.69 -3.67
CA LEU A 114 1.94 6.40 -5.09
C LEU A 114 3.33 6.43 -5.73
N VAL A 115 3.73 5.29 -6.31
CA VAL A 115 5.02 5.15 -6.99
C VAL A 115 4.75 5.14 -8.49
N GLY A 116 5.40 6.03 -9.23
CA GLY A 116 5.27 6.09 -10.68
C GLY A 116 5.96 4.91 -11.37
N ALA A 117 5.61 4.69 -12.62
CA ALA A 117 6.24 3.65 -13.43
C ALA A 117 7.75 3.85 -13.59
N ASP A 118 8.24 5.07 -13.37
CA ASP A 118 9.66 5.41 -13.40
C ASP A 118 10.40 5.02 -12.11
N GLY A 119 9.70 4.46 -11.12
CA GLY A 119 10.27 4.08 -9.83
C GLY A 119 10.43 5.23 -8.83
N ARG A 120 9.85 6.38 -9.11
CA ARG A 120 9.91 7.54 -8.23
C ARG A 120 8.57 7.75 -7.52
N ILE A 121 8.65 8.27 -6.29
CA ILE A 121 7.44 8.60 -5.53
C ILE A 121 6.75 9.77 -6.23
N ALA A 122 5.50 9.56 -6.62
CA ALA A 122 4.68 10.59 -7.27
C ALA A 122 3.88 11.37 -6.23
N ASP A 123 3.41 10.72 -5.17
CA ASP A 123 2.66 11.35 -4.09
C ASP A 123 2.71 10.48 -2.85
N ALA A 124 2.49 11.09 -1.68
CA ALA A 124 2.48 10.37 -0.41
C ALA A 124 1.66 11.15 0.62
N SER A 125 0.94 10.40 1.48
CA SER A 125 0.22 10.99 2.60
C SER A 125 0.23 10.04 3.79
N GLU A 126 0.24 10.60 5.01
CA GLU A 126 0.12 9.85 6.26
C GLU A 126 -1.17 10.24 6.96
N GLY A 127 -1.78 9.25 7.64
CA GLY A 127 -3.06 9.43 8.29
C GLY A 127 -4.23 9.36 7.32
N TRP A 128 -5.45 9.49 7.86
CA TRP A 128 -6.64 9.50 7.03
C TRP A 128 -6.91 10.91 6.50
N ASP A 129 -7.02 11.03 5.18
CA ASP A 129 -7.39 12.27 4.52
C ASP A 129 -8.37 11.96 3.40
N ARG A 130 -9.63 12.29 3.62
CA ARG A 130 -10.70 12.05 2.66
C ARG A 130 -10.50 12.84 1.37
N LYS A 131 -9.95 14.05 1.47
CA LYS A 131 -9.65 14.87 0.30
C LYS A 131 -8.56 14.24 -0.57
N ARG A 132 -7.52 13.69 0.05
CA ARG A 132 -6.44 13.01 -0.68
C ARG A 132 -6.97 11.76 -1.38
N ALA A 133 -7.80 10.97 -0.69
CA ALA A 133 -8.42 9.81 -1.30
C ALA A 133 -9.25 10.20 -2.53
N ASN A 134 -10.02 11.29 -2.44
CA ASN A 134 -10.80 11.78 -3.56
C ASN A 134 -9.93 12.29 -4.70
N VAL A 135 -8.81 12.95 -4.40
CA VAL A 135 -7.88 13.42 -5.43
C VAL A 135 -7.29 12.24 -6.20
N TRP A 136 -6.88 11.19 -5.49
CA TRP A 136 -6.33 10.00 -6.13
C TRP A 136 -7.39 9.24 -6.93
N ASP A 137 -8.62 9.23 -6.43
CA ASP A 137 -9.75 8.64 -7.13
C ASP A 137 -10.04 9.34 -8.47
N GLN A 138 -9.74 10.62 -8.57
CA GLN A 138 -9.95 11.42 -9.77
C GLN A 138 -8.72 11.42 -10.71
N ALA A 139 -7.58 11.02 -10.20
CA ALA A 139 -6.37 10.98 -10.99
C ALA A 139 -6.34 9.75 -11.90
#